data_4012732cfbc35432688a78777e715356
#
_entry.id   4012732cfbc35432688a78777e715356
#
_cell.length_a   1.000
_cell.length_b   1.000
_cell.length_c   1.000
_cell.angle_alpha   90.00
_cell.angle_beta   90.00
_cell.angle_gamma   90.00
#
_symmetry.space_group_name_H-M   'P 1'
#
loop_
_entity.id
_entity.type
_entity.pdbx_description
1 polymer ?
#
loop_
_entity_poly.entity_id
_entity_poly.type
_entity_poly.pdbx_seq_one_letter_code
_entity_poly.pdbx_strand_id
1 'polypeptide(L)'
;PYMSYWSGGYNGEPSEFIINLHKLSAHYAEKTFGEIHFITDSKSLPFFEKIKVSSISTELDSLDIEYGSVWALSKLYVYKLLAEKNIPFIHIDYDVFLMGGLDKSFLSSPIFAQSIETNINEFYDIELFKKNCPNLHDLINPNINHAYNVGIFGGHDVKFIADYANKAINIVLDNDNKDFMINDKTLNDIYWRKSVILEQYYLAVLLEKYNKNITLLLKGETWDVIKKEAKNKGYIHLLSMKGDNQIINKINDMVKRYKL
;
A
#
# COMPACT_ATOMS: atom_id res chain seq x y z
N PRO A 1 -1.47 -13.46 -5.20
CA PRO A 1 -1.15 -12.03 -4.98
C PRO A 1 -2.14 -11.10 -5.65
N TYR A 2 -2.29 -9.91 -5.07
CA TYR A 2 -3.21 -8.88 -5.52
C TYR A 2 -2.49 -7.56 -5.72
N MET A 3 -2.93 -6.78 -6.69
CA MET A 3 -2.56 -5.39 -6.91
C MET A 3 -3.83 -4.57 -7.05
N SER A 4 -3.76 -3.27 -6.83
CA SER A 4 -4.93 -2.41 -6.95
C SER A 4 -4.62 -1.03 -7.52
N TYR A 5 -5.62 -0.44 -8.17
CA TYR A 5 -5.64 0.95 -8.59
C TYR A 5 -7.06 1.52 -8.48
N TRP A 6 -7.19 2.72 -7.95
CA TRP A 6 -8.45 3.43 -7.83
C TRP A 6 -8.32 4.86 -8.36
N SER A 7 -9.15 5.22 -9.35
CA SER A 7 -9.10 6.54 -9.98
C SER A 7 -9.32 7.70 -9.01
N GLY A 8 -10.11 7.49 -7.95
CA GLY A 8 -10.33 8.48 -6.91
C GLY A 8 -9.04 8.85 -6.18
N GLY A 9 -8.22 7.87 -5.80
CA GLY A 9 -6.98 8.10 -5.07
C GLY A 9 -5.85 8.73 -5.89
N TYR A 10 -5.97 8.75 -7.21
CA TYR A 10 -4.93 9.27 -8.12
C TYR A 10 -5.40 10.46 -8.97
N ASN A 11 -6.49 11.13 -8.55
CA ASN A 11 -7.05 12.31 -9.25
C ASN A 11 -7.44 12.07 -10.72
N GLY A 12 -7.88 10.86 -11.07
CA GLY A 12 -8.43 10.55 -12.38
C GLY A 12 -7.69 9.47 -13.17
N GLU A 13 -7.47 9.72 -14.46
CA GLU A 13 -6.84 8.76 -15.36
C GLU A 13 -5.36 8.54 -15.03
N PRO A 14 -4.89 7.28 -15.05
CA PRO A 14 -3.48 6.99 -14.82
C PRO A 14 -2.62 7.51 -15.99
N SER A 15 -1.49 8.13 -15.69
CA SER A 15 -0.50 8.44 -16.72
C SER A 15 0.07 7.15 -17.33
N GLU A 16 0.63 7.25 -18.55
CA GLU A 16 1.30 6.12 -19.19
C GLU A 16 2.41 5.53 -18.29
N PHE A 17 3.11 6.38 -17.55
CA PHE A 17 4.13 5.94 -16.60
C PHE A 17 3.53 5.08 -15.47
N ILE A 18 2.40 5.47 -14.89
CA ILE A 18 1.71 4.68 -13.86
C ILE A 18 1.24 3.33 -14.41
N ILE A 19 0.70 3.32 -15.63
CA ILE A 19 0.33 2.07 -16.32
C ILE A 19 1.56 1.16 -16.50
N ASN A 20 2.69 1.72 -16.94
CA ASN A 20 3.94 0.99 -17.14
C ASN A 20 4.52 0.44 -15.84
N LEU A 21 4.40 1.16 -14.74
CA LEU A 21 4.76 0.65 -13.42
C LEU A 21 3.91 -0.58 -13.03
N HIS A 22 2.59 -0.51 -13.21
CA HIS A 22 1.70 -1.65 -12.94
C HIS A 22 2.04 -2.85 -13.82
N LYS A 23 2.26 -2.65 -15.11
CA LYS A 23 2.66 -3.73 -16.04
C LYS A 23 3.94 -4.41 -15.59
N LEU A 24 4.95 -3.63 -15.23
CA LEU A 24 6.24 -4.15 -14.83
C LEU A 24 6.18 -4.85 -13.46
N SER A 25 5.47 -4.27 -12.49
CA SER A 25 5.25 -4.88 -11.19
C SER A 25 4.48 -6.21 -11.33
N ALA A 26 3.37 -6.23 -12.08
CA ALA A 26 2.60 -7.45 -12.34
C ALA A 26 3.45 -8.53 -13.02
N HIS A 27 4.29 -8.18 -13.99
CA HIS A 27 5.18 -9.12 -14.68
C HIS A 27 6.16 -9.80 -13.71
N TYR A 28 6.79 -9.04 -12.82
CA TYR A 28 7.71 -9.62 -11.83
C TYR A 28 6.98 -10.41 -10.74
N ALA A 29 5.81 -9.93 -10.34
CA ALA A 29 4.98 -10.63 -9.36
C ALA A 29 4.46 -11.97 -9.93
N GLU A 30 4.01 -12.00 -11.19
CA GLU A 30 3.62 -13.23 -11.90
C GLU A 30 4.78 -14.24 -11.95
N LYS A 31 5.98 -13.80 -12.31
CA LYS A 31 7.18 -14.66 -12.31
C LYS A 31 7.52 -15.22 -10.94
N THR A 32 7.24 -14.44 -9.89
CA THR A 32 7.56 -14.83 -8.52
C THR A 32 6.51 -15.77 -7.93
N PHE A 33 5.23 -15.50 -8.18
CA PHE A 33 4.12 -16.17 -7.48
C PHE A 33 3.21 -17.00 -8.40
N GLY A 34 3.29 -16.85 -9.72
CA GLY A 34 2.48 -17.55 -10.72
C GLY A 34 1.22 -16.81 -11.12
N GLU A 35 0.37 -16.46 -10.18
CA GLU A 35 -0.92 -15.79 -10.45
C GLU A 35 -0.93 -14.38 -9.84
N ILE A 36 -1.55 -13.43 -10.56
CA ILE A 36 -1.77 -12.07 -10.08
C ILE A 36 -3.22 -11.69 -10.36
N HIS A 37 -3.88 -11.12 -9.36
CA HIS A 37 -5.22 -10.57 -9.47
C HIS A 37 -5.17 -9.04 -9.35
N PHE A 38 -5.94 -8.35 -10.14
CA PHE A 38 -5.98 -6.90 -10.16
C PHE A 38 -7.38 -6.41 -9.77
N ILE A 39 -7.46 -5.52 -8.79
CA ILE A 39 -8.70 -4.93 -8.30
C ILE A 39 -8.67 -3.44 -8.60
N THR A 40 -9.68 -2.94 -9.33
CA THR A 40 -9.75 -1.55 -9.77
C THR A 40 -11.18 -1.03 -9.71
N ASP A 41 -11.44 0.12 -10.29
CA ASP A 41 -12.77 0.67 -10.55
C ASP A 41 -13.09 0.64 -12.05
N SER A 42 -14.38 0.70 -12.39
CA SER A 42 -14.85 0.67 -13.79
C SER A 42 -14.29 1.80 -14.64
N LYS A 43 -14.02 2.96 -14.04
CA LYS A 43 -13.45 4.12 -14.73
C LYS A 43 -12.00 3.86 -15.16
N SER A 44 -11.25 3.14 -14.34
CA SER A 44 -9.84 2.81 -14.60
C SER A 44 -9.64 1.56 -15.44
N LEU A 45 -10.63 0.66 -15.46
CA LEU A 45 -10.54 -0.64 -16.15
C LEU A 45 -9.99 -0.55 -17.60
N PRO A 46 -10.43 0.40 -18.48
CA PRO A 46 -9.93 0.48 -19.86
C PRO A 46 -8.42 0.68 -19.97
N PHE A 47 -7.78 1.29 -18.96
CA PHE A 47 -6.34 1.52 -18.95
C PHE A 47 -5.54 0.28 -18.56
N PHE A 48 -6.18 -0.64 -17.82
CA PHE A 48 -5.53 -1.80 -17.21
C PHE A 48 -5.95 -3.15 -17.84
N GLU A 49 -6.96 -3.21 -18.70
CA GLU A 49 -7.44 -4.46 -19.32
C GLU A 49 -6.37 -5.20 -20.15
N LYS A 50 -5.32 -4.49 -20.60
CA LYS A 50 -4.18 -5.08 -21.33
C LYS A 50 -3.04 -5.53 -20.40
N ILE A 51 -3.16 -5.32 -19.10
CA ILE A 51 -2.16 -5.85 -18.16
C ILE A 51 -2.31 -7.36 -18.08
N LYS A 52 -1.17 -8.04 -18.13
CA LYS A 52 -1.11 -9.50 -18.07
C LYS A 52 -1.30 -9.97 -16.63
N VAL A 53 -2.53 -10.27 -16.27
CA VAL A 53 -2.92 -10.75 -14.94
C VAL A 53 -3.95 -11.88 -15.06
N SER A 54 -4.11 -12.68 -14.02
CA SER A 54 -5.02 -13.84 -14.01
C SER A 54 -6.50 -13.42 -13.97
N SER A 55 -6.80 -12.30 -13.31
CA SER A 55 -8.13 -11.70 -13.30
C SER A 55 -8.08 -10.20 -13.03
N ILE A 56 -9.07 -9.47 -13.54
CA ILE A 56 -9.34 -8.07 -13.21
C ILE A 56 -10.77 -7.97 -12.70
N SER A 57 -10.99 -7.19 -11.65
CA SER A 57 -12.32 -6.94 -11.10
C SER A 57 -12.48 -5.47 -10.69
N THR A 58 -13.73 -5.01 -10.56
CA THR A 58 -14.07 -3.59 -10.34
C THR A 58 -14.69 -3.34 -8.96
N GLU A 59 -14.32 -4.11 -7.94
CA GLU A 59 -14.87 -3.96 -6.59
C GLU A 59 -14.60 -2.58 -5.96
N LEU A 60 -13.64 -1.78 -6.49
CA LEU A 60 -13.39 -0.42 -6.02
C LEU A 60 -14.42 0.61 -6.48
N ASP A 61 -15.40 0.23 -7.32
CA ASP A 61 -16.56 1.08 -7.67
C ASP A 61 -17.40 1.48 -6.45
N SER A 62 -17.33 0.72 -5.38
CA SER A 62 -18.02 1.01 -4.12
C SER A 62 -17.40 2.15 -3.30
N LEU A 63 -16.19 2.61 -3.66
CA LEU A 63 -15.51 3.68 -2.96
C LEU A 63 -16.00 5.05 -3.46
N ASP A 64 -16.33 5.92 -2.50
CA ASP A 64 -16.72 7.29 -2.82
C ASP A 64 -15.49 8.13 -3.20
N ILE A 65 -15.52 8.70 -4.41
CA ILE A 65 -14.46 9.54 -4.96
C ILE A 65 -14.18 10.80 -4.12
N GLU A 66 -15.13 11.20 -3.29
CA GLU A 66 -14.97 12.32 -2.36
C GLU A 66 -13.77 12.11 -1.42
N TYR A 67 -13.48 10.87 -1.06
CA TYR A 67 -12.35 10.50 -0.19
C TYR A 67 -11.04 10.24 -0.94
N GLY A 68 -10.91 10.67 -2.19
CA GLY A 68 -9.72 10.48 -3.02
C GLY A 68 -8.43 11.06 -2.44
N SER A 69 -8.55 12.03 -1.52
CA SER A 69 -7.39 12.56 -0.77
C SER A 69 -6.71 11.50 0.11
N VAL A 70 -7.40 10.43 0.45
CA VAL A 70 -6.86 9.28 1.20
C VAL A 70 -6.64 8.13 0.22
N TRP A 71 -5.57 8.20 -0.57
CA TRP A 71 -5.30 7.20 -1.61
C TRP A 71 -5.12 5.78 -1.06
N ALA A 72 -4.68 5.63 0.21
CA ALA A 72 -4.58 4.34 0.86
C ALA A 72 -5.94 3.66 1.11
N LEU A 73 -7.06 4.40 1.01
CA LEU A 73 -8.40 3.86 1.20
C LEU A 73 -8.66 2.67 0.27
N SER A 74 -8.20 2.74 -0.98
CA SER A 74 -8.34 1.64 -1.95
C SER A 74 -7.62 0.38 -1.50
N LYS A 75 -6.42 0.49 -0.96
CA LYS A 75 -5.65 -0.66 -0.45
C LYS A 75 -6.32 -1.26 0.79
N LEU A 76 -6.70 -0.40 1.75
CA LEU A 76 -7.43 -0.82 2.95
C LEU A 76 -8.73 -1.54 2.59
N TYR A 77 -9.44 -1.05 1.57
CA TYR A 77 -10.65 -1.70 1.09
C TYR A 77 -10.38 -3.09 0.49
N VAL A 78 -9.30 -3.22 -0.30
CA VAL A 78 -8.86 -4.53 -0.82
C VAL A 78 -8.50 -5.48 0.32
N TYR A 79 -7.80 -5.03 1.34
CA TYR A 79 -7.46 -5.84 2.52
C TYR A 79 -8.73 -6.32 3.24
N LYS A 80 -9.68 -5.42 3.47
CA LYS A 80 -10.98 -5.75 4.04
C LYS A 80 -11.71 -6.80 3.19
N LEU A 81 -11.86 -6.53 1.89
CA LEU A 81 -12.59 -7.39 0.96
C LEU A 81 -12.08 -8.83 0.95
N LEU A 82 -10.75 -9.00 0.87
CA LEU A 82 -10.13 -10.32 0.83
C LEU A 82 -10.20 -11.03 2.19
N ALA A 83 -9.96 -10.29 3.26
CA ALA A 83 -9.99 -10.84 4.61
C ALA A 83 -11.40 -11.25 5.04
N GLU A 84 -12.45 -10.49 4.69
CA GLU A 84 -13.85 -10.85 4.96
C GLU A 84 -14.31 -12.08 4.15
N LYS A 85 -13.73 -12.30 2.96
CA LYS A 85 -13.90 -13.54 2.19
C LYS A 85 -13.07 -14.71 2.76
N ASN A 86 -12.38 -14.51 3.87
CA ASN A 86 -11.45 -15.49 4.49
C ASN A 86 -10.35 -15.98 3.54
N ILE A 87 -9.83 -15.08 2.70
CA ILE A 87 -8.78 -15.37 1.72
C ILE A 87 -7.45 -14.86 2.27
N PRO A 88 -6.48 -15.72 2.62
CA PRO A 88 -5.09 -15.31 2.84
C PRO A 88 -4.53 -14.69 1.57
N PHE A 89 -3.82 -13.56 1.69
CA PHE A 89 -3.39 -12.84 0.51
C PHE A 89 -2.02 -12.18 0.66
N ILE A 90 -1.49 -11.77 -0.48
CA ILE A 90 -0.38 -10.84 -0.62
C ILE A 90 -0.90 -9.66 -1.44
N HIS A 91 -0.78 -8.45 -0.95
CA HIS A 91 -0.93 -7.23 -1.74
C HIS A 91 0.46 -6.68 -2.08
N ILE A 92 0.63 -6.21 -3.31
CA ILE A 92 1.89 -5.68 -3.84
C ILE A 92 1.60 -4.32 -4.46
N ASP A 93 2.39 -3.31 -4.08
CA ASP A 93 2.28 -1.98 -4.66
C ASP A 93 2.79 -1.96 -6.11
N TYR A 94 2.20 -1.10 -6.91
CA TYR A 94 2.51 -0.99 -8.34
C TYR A 94 3.94 -0.53 -8.65
N ASP A 95 4.64 0.01 -7.67
CA ASP A 95 6.04 0.46 -7.76
C ASP A 95 7.03 -0.46 -7.03
N VAL A 96 6.58 -1.68 -6.73
CA VAL A 96 7.40 -2.77 -6.18
C VAL A 96 7.75 -3.77 -7.27
N PHE A 97 9.03 -4.09 -7.42
CA PHE A 97 9.53 -5.06 -8.39
C PHE A 97 10.29 -6.18 -7.71
N LEU A 98 9.85 -7.42 -7.96
CA LEU A 98 10.43 -8.65 -7.42
C LEU A 98 11.29 -9.32 -8.50
N MET A 99 12.52 -8.82 -8.67
CA MET A 99 13.41 -9.22 -9.78
C MET A 99 14.07 -10.60 -9.60
N GLY A 100 13.78 -11.28 -8.51
CA GLY A 100 14.25 -12.64 -8.21
C GLY A 100 15.00 -12.72 -6.89
N GLY A 101 15.21 -13.96 -6.40
CA GLY A 101 15.94 -14.19 -5.15
C GLY A 101 15.13 -14.00 -3.85
N LEU A 102 13.83 -13.74 -3.97
CA LEU A 102 12.97 -13.56 -2.80
C LEU A 102 12.73 -14.91 -2.10
N ASP A 103 13.16 -15.00 -0.85
CA ASP A 103 12.77 -16.13 0.02
C ASP A 103 11.28 -16.02 0.34
N LYS A 104 10.52 -17.07 0.00
CA LYS A 104 9.07 -17.12 0.19
C LYS A 104 8.65 -17.62 1.57
N SER A 105 9.56 -17.86 2.49
CA SER A 105 9.24 -18.36 3.84
C SER A 105 8.29 -17.45 4.62
N PHE A 106 8.30 -16.13 4.34
CA PHE A 106 7.37 -15.19 4.94
C PHE A 106 5.89 -15.46 4.62
N LEU A 107 5.60 -16.18 3.53
CA LEU A 107 4.23 -16.52 3.13
C LEU A 107 3.49 -17.38 4.14
N SER A 108 4.22 -18.12 4.99
CA SER A 108 3.63 -18.90 6.08
C SER A 108 3.31 -18.09 7.33
N SER A 109 3.63 -16.80 7.32
CA SER A 109 3.46 -15.94 8.50
C SER A 109 2.00 -15.49 8.67
N PRO A 110 1.51 -15.38 9.91
CA PRO A 110 0.18 -14.82 10.18
C PRO A 110 -0.01 -13.42 9.60
N ILE A 111 1.01 -12.55 9.74
CA ILE A 111 1.04 -11.20 9.21
C ILE A 111 2.46 -10.93 8.72
N PHE A 112 2.59 -10.29 7.56
CA PHE A 112 3.90 -9.84 7.06
C PHE A 112 3.79 -8.48 6.40
N ALA A 113 4.92 -7.74 6.40
CA ALA A 113 5.08 -6.48 5.70
C ALA A 113 6.49 -6.36 5.10
N GLN A 114 6.73 -5.32 4.32
CA GLN A 114 8.02 -5.07 3.70
C GLN A 114 9.14 -4.88 4.72
N SER A 115 9.06 -3.85 5.54
CA SER A 115 10.12 -3.42 6.46
C SER A 115 9.56 -2.56 7.59
N ILE A 116 10.37 -2.37 8.63
CA ILE A 116 10.09 -1.36 9.66
C ILE A 116 10.59 0.02 9.20
N GLU A 117 9.89 1.07 9.61
CA GLU A 117 10.28 2.48 9.47
C GLU A 117 10.39 3.11 10.85
N THR A 118 11.59 3.59 11.22
CA THR A 118 11.88 4.09 12.57
C THR A 118 11.86 5.61 12.69
N ASN A 119 11.94 6.36 11.57
CA ASN A 119 11.96 7.82 11.56
C ASN A 119 10.55 8.42 11.38
N ILE A 120 9.60 7.99 12.20
CA ILE A 120 8.20 8.39 12.03
C ILE A 120 7.95 9.89 12.23
N ASN A 121 8.74 10.56 13.07
CA ASN A 121 8.58 11.99 13.33
C ASN A 121 8.87 12.88 12.12
N GLU A 122 9.65 12.41 11.15
CA GLU A 122 9.95 13.14 9.93
C GLU A 122 8.86 12.97 8.85
N PHE A 123 8.24 11.79 8.79
CA PHE A 123 7.33 11.40 7.72
C PHE A 123 5.86 11.38 8.15
N TYR A 124 5.57 11.17 9.44
CA TYR A 124 4.22 11.01 9.97
C TYR A 124 3.91 12.16 10.93
N ASP A 125 3.02 13.05 10.54
CA ASP A 125 2.57 14.14 11.40
C ASP A 125 1.41 13.69 12.28
N ILE A 126 1.72 12.89 13.31
CA ILE A 126 0.72 12.31 14.21
C ILE A 126 0.00 13.39 15.02
N GLU A 127 0.70 14.47 15.38
CA GLU A 127 0.09 15.59 16.12
C GLU A 127 -0.95 16.34 15.29
N LEU A 128 -0.74 16.44 13.96
CA LEU A 128 -1.74 16.99 13.08
C LEU A 128 -3.02 16.16 13.07
N PHE A 129 -2.88 14.84 13.05
CA PHE A 129 -4.02 13.94 13.16
C PHE A 129 -4.75 14.10 14.49
N LYS A 130 -4.05 14.16 15.62
CA LYS A 130 -4.63 14.42 16.92
C LYS A 130 -5.48 15.68 16.96
N LYS A 131 -4.97 16.75 16.35
CA LYS A 131 -5.63 18.05 16.32
C LYS A 131 -6.93 18.06 15.51
N ASN A 132 -6.95 17.33 14.39
CA ASN A 132 -8.04 17.41 13.40
C ASN A 132 -9.02 16.23 13.48
N CYS A 133 -8.67 15.16 14.17
CA CYS A 133 -9.50 13.99 14.35
C CYS A 133 -9.66 13.69 15.84
N PRO A 134 -10.59 14.33 16.54
CA PRO A 134 -10.72 14.27 17.99
C PRO A 134 -11.08 12.86 18.53
N ASN A 135 -11.69 12.02 17.70
CA ASN A 135 -12.11 10.67 18.09
C ASN A 135 -11.02 9.59 17.92
N LEU A 136 -9.78 10.00 17.64
CA LEU A 136 -8.67 9.09 17.35
C LEU A 136 -7.88 8.61 18.58
N HIS A 137 -8.48 8.57 19.77
CA HIS A 137 -7.79 8.09 20.96
C HIS A 137 -7.17 6.71 20.82
N ASP A 138 -7.76 5.86 20.00
CA ASP A 138 -7.26 4.50 19.70
C ASP A 138 -6.14 4.45 18.64
N LEU A 139 -5.98 5.50 17.84
CA LEU A 139 -4.98 5.56 16.77
C LEU A 139 -3.60 5.98 17.31
N ILE A 140 -3.57 6.68 18.44
CA ILE A 140 -2.36 7.33 18.89
C ILE A 140 -1.85 6.64 20.16
N ASN A 141 -0.78 5.90 19.99
CA ASN A 141 -0.04 5.34 21.12
C ASN A 141 1.33 6.03 21.20
N PRO A 142 1.60 6.84 22.25
CA PRO A 142 2.86 7.58 22.39
C PRO A 142 4.08 6.66 22.55
N ASN A 143 3.87 5.38 22.84
CA ASN A 143 4.94 4.40 22.96
C ASN A 143 5.35 3.81 21.58
N ILE A 144 4.57 4.05 20.53
CA ILE A 144 4.89 3.59 19.19
C ILE A 144 5.72 4.66 18.48
N ASN A 145 6.96 4.34 18.21
CA ASN A 145 7.94 5.20 17.53
C ASN A 145 8.34 4.66 16.16
N HIS A 146 7.55 3.73 15.61
CA HIS A 146 7.80 3.10 14.33
C HIS A 146 6.51 2.89 13.54
N ALA A 147 6.66 2.60 12.26
CA ALA A 147 5.60 2.19 11.36
C ALA A 147 6.08 0.99 10.51
N TYR A 148 5.18 0.39 9.74
CA TYR A 148 5.54 -0.70 8.83
C TYR A 148 5.29 -0.30 7.39
N ASN A 149 6.34 -0.31 6.57
CA ASN A 149 6.18 -0.14 5.13
C ASN A 149 5.42 -1.34 4.55
N VAL A 150 4.34 -1.07 3.83
CA VAL A 150 3.42 -2.07 3.28
C VAL A 150 3.45 -2.13 1.74
N GLY A 151 4.56 -1.78 1.12
CA GLY A 151 4.77 -2.01 -0.31
C GLY A 151 4.56 -3.47 -0.73
N ILE A 152 4.77 -4.38 0.22
CA ILE A 152 4.24 -5.75 0.20
C ILE A 152 3.63 -6.04 1.57
N PHE A 153 2.38 -6.54 1.59
CA PHE A 153 1.63 -6.78 2.82
C PHE A 153 0.66 -7.95 2.67
N GLY A 154 0.38 -8.64 3.75
CA GLY A 154 -0.63 -9.69 3.80
C GLY A 154 -0.45 -10.67 4.94
N GLY A 155 -0.99 -11.88 4.78
CA GLY A 155 -0.86 -12.95 5.75
C GLY A 155 -2.06 -13.88 5.83
N HIS A 156 -2.02 -14.75 6.83
CA HIS A 156 -3.06 -15.74 7.12
C HIS A 156 -3.98 -15.34 8.27
N ASP A 157 -3.60 -14.35 9.10
CA ASP A 157 -4.46 -13.83 10.16
C ASP A 157 -5.48 -12.82 9.58
N VAL A 158 -6.34 -13.36 8.71
CA VAL A 158 -7.36 -12.56 8.01
C VAL A 158 -8.31 -11.86 8.97
N LYS A 159 -8.53 -12.39 10.18
CA LYS A 159 -9.36 -11.73 11.20
C LYS A 159 -8.75 -10.44 11.71
N PHE A 160 -7.45 -10.47 12.01
CA PHE A 160 -6.72 -9.26 12.40
C PHE A 160 -6.68 -8.26 11.24
N ILE A 161 -6.38 -8.74 10.02
CA ILE A 161 -6.29 -7.86 8.84
C ILE A 161 -7.63 -7.20 8.54
N ALA A 162 -8.76 -7.94 8.66
CA ALA A 162 -10.11 -7.38 8.52
C ALA A 162 -10.39 -6.31 9.59
N ASP A 163 -10.07 -6.58 10.86
CA ASP A 163 -10.27 -5.63 11.95
C ASP A 163 -9.45 -4.35 11.75
N TYR A 164 -8.17 -4.49 11.39
CA TYR A 164 -7.30 -3.38 11.05
C TYR A 164 -7.89 -2.53 9.90
N ALA A 165 -8.20 -3.17 8.78
CA ALA A 165 -8.71 -2.48 7.60
C ALA A 165 -10.05 -1.78 7.87
N ASN A 166 -10.99 -2.45 8.56
CA ASN A 166 -12.27 -1.87 8.93
C ASN A 166 -12.12 -0.67 9.85
N LYS A 167 -11.26 -0.74 10.87
CA LYS A 167 -11.00 0.39 11.77
C LYS A 167 -10.39 1.58 11.03
N ALA A 168 -9.40 1.35 10.16
CA ALA A 168 -8.80 2.41 9.36
C ALA A 168 -9.81 3.06 8.40
N ILE A 169 -10.64 2.26 7.74
CA ILE A 169 -11.71 2.76 6.87
C ILE A 169 -12.74 3.58 7.66
N ASN A 170 -13.16 3.09 8.84
CA ASN A 170 -14.13 3.80 9.67
C ASN A 170 -13.61 5.16 10.12
N ILE A 171 -12.30 5.30 10.39
CA ILE A 171 -11.69 6.61 10.70
C ILE A 171 -11.85 7.57 9.51
N VAL A 172 -11.67 7.09 8.27
CA VAL A 172 -11.83 7.92 7.07
C VAL A 172 -13.27 8.33 6.86
N LEU A 173 -14.21 7.42 7.09
CA LEU A 173 -15.64 7.62 6.82
C LEU A 173 -16.41 8.26 7.98
N ASP A 174 -15.77 8.46 9.13
CA ASP A 174 -16.40 9.13 10.28
C ASP A 174 -16.75 10.59 9.92
N ASN A 175 -18.01 10.97 10.17
CA ASN A 175 -18.50 12.31 9.88
C ASN A 175 -17.73 13.40 10.62
N ASP A 176 -17.25 13.12 11.83
CA ASP A 176 -16.48 14.09 12.62
C ASP A 176 -15.07 14.34 12.02
N ASN A 177 -14.58 13.41 11.20
CA ASN A 177 -13.30 13.51 10.52
C ASN A 177 -13.43 13.97 9.05
N LYS A 178 -14.67 14.05 8.54
CA LYS A 178 -14.94 14.27 7.11
C LYS A 178 -14.22 15.47 6.53
N ASP A 179 -14.33 16.62 7.14
CA ASP A 179 -13.69 17.84 6.64
C ASP A 179 -12.18 17.71 6.51
N PHE A 180 -11.53 17.11 7.49
CA PHE A 180 -10.09 16.85 7.44
C PHE A 180 -9.74 15.82 6.37
N MET A 181 -10.53 14.77 6.22
CA MET A 181 -10.27 13.70 5.24
C MET A 181 -10.46 14.18 3.79
N ILE A 182 -11.44 15.04 3.52
CA ILE A 182 -11.82 15.47 2.15
C ILE A 182 -11.14 16.77 1.74
N ASN A 183 -11.12 17.78 2.61
CA ASN A 183 -10.93 19.18 2.21
C ASN A 183 -9.51 19.71 2.22
N ASP A 184 -8.50 18.88 2.43
CA ASP A 184 -7.14 19.40 2.61
C ASP A 184 -6.38 19.65 1.32
N LYS A 185 -6.99 20.44 0.42
CA LYS A 185 -6.30 20.97 -0.77
C LYS A 185 -5.29 22.09 -0.44
N THR A 186 -5.35 22.64 0.78
CA THR A 186 -4.53 23.80 1.17
C THR A 186 -3.17 23.42 1.75
N LEU A 187 -2.95 22.15 2.07
CA LEU A 187 -1.73 21.65 2.70
C LEU A 187 -1.08 20.57 1.82
N ASN A 188 -0.55 21.00 0.66
CA ASN A 188 0.08 20.11 -0.34
C ASN A 188 1.07 19.07 0.24
N ASP A 189 1.72 19.38 1.37
CA ASP A 189 2.69 18.49 2.01
C ASP A 189 2.04 17.44 2.94
N ILE A 190 0.76 17.58 3.29
CA ILE A 190 0.08 16.73 4.27
C ILE A 190 -0.82 15.68 3.60
N TYR A 191 -1.16 15.90 2.34
CA TYR A 191 -2.05 15.05 1.57
C TYR A 191 -1.69 13.55 1.63
N TRP A 192 -0.42 13.22 1.40
CA TRP A 192 0.05 11.84 1.44
C TRP A 192 0.18 11.26 2.87
N ARG A 193 0.35 12.14 3.89
CA ARG A 193 0.56 11.71 5.28
C ARG A 193 -0.67 11.03 5.87
N LYS A 194 -1.88 11.46 5.52
CA LYS A 194 -3.13 10.79 5.94
C LYS A 194 -3.11 9.32 5.57
N SER A 195 -2.73 9.03 4.33
CA SER A 195 -2.67 7.67 3.83
C SER A 195 -1.64 6.82 4.55
N VAL A 196 -0.41 7.31 4.71
CA VAL A 196 0.64 6.52 5.38
C VAL A 196 0.40 6.34 6.88
N ILE A 197 -0.24 7.31 7.54
CA ILE A 197 -0.63 7.16 8.96
C ILE A 197 -1.66 6.06 9.10
N LEU A 198 -2.71 6.07 8.29
CA LEU A 198 -3.79 5.08 8.37
C LEU A 198 -3.34 3.68 7.93
N GLU A 199 -2.45 3.61 6.94
CA GLU A 199 -1.99 2.36 6.37
C GLU A 199 -0.80 1.77 7.14
N GLN A 200 0.17 2.56 7.54
CA GLN A 200 1.45 2.08 8.03
C GLN A 200 1.62 2.25 9.54
N TYR A 201 1.37 3.44 10.06
CA TYR A 201 1.50 3.69 11.49
C TYR A 201 0.38 3.03 12.31
N TYR A 202 -0.86 3.12 11.85
CA TYR A 202 -1.99 2.50 12.54
C TYR A 202 -1.89 0.98 12.59
N LEU A 203 -1.30 0.36 11.58
CA LEU A 203 -0.96 -1.06 11.62
C LEU A 203 -0.04 -1.37 12.82
N ALA A 204 1.01 -0.56 13.05
CA ALA A 204 1.91 -0.76 14.18
C ALA A 204 1.18 -0.60 15.53
N VAL A 205 0.31 0.41 15.64
CA VAL A 205 -0.51 0.63 16.84
C VAL A 205 -1.39 -0.58 17.15
N LEU A 206 -2.06 -1.15 16.15
CA LEU A 206 -2.93 -2.30 16.38
C LEU A 206 -2.17 -3.60 16.64
N LEU A 207 -1.02 -3.80 16.01
CA LEU A 207 -0.15 -4.95 16.30
C LEU A 207 0.27 -4.94 17.78
N GLU A 208 0.69 -3.80 18.29
CA GLU A 208 1.04 -3.64 19.71
C GLU A 208 -0.19 -3.83 20.60
N LYS A 209 -1.31 -3.16 20.30
CA LYS A 209 -2.57 -3.27 21.06
C LYS A 209 -3.05 -4.71 21.23
N TYR A 210 -2.91 -5.52 20.19
CA TYR A 210 -3.36 -6.92 20.18
C TYR A 210 -2.24 -7.94 20.46
N ASN A 211 -1.06 -7.49 20.81
CA ASN A 211 0.13 -8.32 21.05
C ASN A 211 0.37 -9.29 19.87
N LYS A 212 0.37 -8.76 18.64
CA LYS A 212 0.57 -9.52 17.41
C LYS A 212 1.98 -9.35 16.88
N ASN A 213 2.56 -10.43 16.40
CA ASN A 213 3.86 -10.41 15.72
C ASN A 213 3.68 -10.21 14.22
N ILE A 214 4.62 -9.48 13.61
CA ILE A 214 4.72 -9.30 12.18
C ILE A 214 6.05 -9.82 11.65
N THR A 215 6.03 -10.50 10.51
CA THR A 215 7.24 -10.94 9.81
C THR A 215 7.65 -9.89 8.79
N LEU A 216 8.90 -9.45 8.82
CA LEU A 216 9.42 -8.47 7.88
C LEU A 216 10.19 -9.17 6.74
N LEU A 217 9.90 -8.75 5.51
CA LEU A 217 10.61 -9.19 4.32
C LEU A 217 12.05 -8.68 4.31
N LEU A 218 12.22 -7.41 4.68
CA LEU A 218 13.49 -6.72 4.86
C LEU A 218 13.65 -6.42 6.35
N LYS A 219 14.67 -7.02 6.97
CA LYS A 219 14.84 -7.04 8.43
C LYS A 219 15.80 -5.97 8.94
N GLY A 220 16.33 -5.11 8.05
CA GLY A 220 17.23 -4.05 8.43
C GLY A 220 16.56 -3.02 9.35
N GLU A 221 17.30 -2.53 10.34
CA GLU A 221 16.84 -1.49 11.28
C GLU A 221 17.11 -0.08 10.76
N THR A 222 18.02 0.07 9.79
CA THR A 222 18.35 1.35 9.18
C THR A 222 18.11 1.32 7.67
N TRP A 223 17.83 2.48 7.09
CA TRP A 223 17.57 2.61 5.66
C TRP A 223 18.68 2.04 4.76
N ASP A 224 19.95 2.21 5.13
CA ASP A 224 21.06 1.68 4.34
C ASP A 224 21.15 0.15 4.40
N VAL A 225 20.87 -0.44 5.56
CA VAL A 225 20.80 -1.90 5.71
C VAL A 225 19.62 -2.46 4.91
N ILE A 226 18.45 -1.82 5.00
CA ILE A 226 17.25 -2.19 4.22
C ILE A 226 17.55 -2.15 2.72
N LYS A 227 18.18 -1.07 2.21
CA LYS A 227 18.55 -0.97 0.79
C LYS A 227 19.49 -2.07 0.33
N LYS A 228 20.50 -2.39 1.14
CA LYS A 228 21.47 -3.45 0.84
C LYS A 228 20.79 -4.82 0.82
N GLU A 229 19.93 -5.08 1.79
CA GLU A 229 19.14 -6.32 1.86
C GLU A 229 18.18 -6.43 0.67
N ALA A 230 17.45 -5.36 0.33
CA ALA A 230 16.57 -5.29 -0.83
C ALA A 230 17.31 -5.61 -2.13
N LYS A 231 18.47 -4.99 -2.35
CA LYS A 231 19.33 -5.26 -3.51
C LYS A 231 19.72 -6.75 -3.59
N ASN A 232 20.13 -7.35 -2.47
CA ASN A 232 20.55 -8.75 -2.43
C ASN A 232 19.39 -9.72 -2.70
N LYS A 233 18.17 -9.33 -2.32
CA LYS A 233 16.94 -10.12 -2.56
C LYS A 233 16.28 -9.82 -3.91
N GLY A 234 16.88 -8.97 -4.75
CA GLY A 234 16.25 -8.54 -5.99
C GLY A 234 14.93 -7.82 -5.78
N TYR A 235 14.78 -7.10 -4.67
CA TYR A 235 13.61 -6.33 -4.29
C TYR A 235 13.84 -4.84 -4.57
N ILE A 236 12.94 -4.20 -5.26
CA ILE A 236 12.96 -2.75 -5.53
C ILE A 236 11.58 -2.17 -5.16
N HIS A 237 11.59 -1.10 -4.40
CA HIS A 237 10.42 -0.25 -4.15
C HIS A 237 10.82 1.20 -4.49
N LEU A 238 10.18 1.81 -5.47
CA LEU A 238 10.63 3.11 -6.00
C LEU A 238 10.36 4.29 -5.07
N LEU A 239 9.35 4.19 -4.19
CA LEU A 239 9.02 5.24 -3.21
C LEU A 239 8.99 6.65 -3.86
N SER A 240 9.80 7.58 -3.33
CA SER A 240 9.91 8.97 -3.81
C SER A 240 10.63 9.13 -5.17
N MET A 241 11.23 8.08 -5.71
CA MET A 241 12.00 8.14 -6.98
C MET A 241 11.12 8.14 -8.25
N LYS A 242 9.79 8.07 -8.11
CA LYS A 242 8.86 8.03 -9.25
C LYS A 242 8.87 9.28 -10.13
N GLY A 243 9.33 10.42 -9.62
CA GLY A 243 9.50 11.66 -10.39
C GLY A 243 10.83 11.81 -11.13
N ASP A 244 11.78 10.89 -10.97
CA ASP A 244 13.09 10.95 -11.61
C ASP A 244 12.99 10.53 -13.10
N ASN A 245 13.37 11.43 -14.01
CA ASN A 245 13.34 11.19 -15.46
C ASN A 245 14.20 9.99 -15.89
N GLN A 246 15.30 9.70 -15.21
CA GLN A 246 16.13 8.52 -15.52
C GLN A 246 15.37 7.23 -15.16
N ILE A 247 14.67 7.23 -14.04
CA ILE A 247 13.83 6.10 -13.63
C ILE A 247 12.66 5.92 -14.60
N ILE A 248 11.98 7.00 -14.98
CA ILE A 248 10.88 6.98 -15.96
C ILE A 248 11.36 6.34 -17.28
N ASN A 249 12.47 6.80 -17.83
CA ASN A 249 13.02 6.26 -19.07
C ASN A 249 13.38 4.77 -18.92
N LYS A 250 14.01 4.39 -17.82
CA LYS A 250 14.39 3.00 -17.56
C LYS A 250 13.17 2.08 -17.47
N ILE A 251 12.10 2.50 -16.80
CA ILE A 251 10.84 1.75 -16.71
C ILE A 251 10.23 1.57 -18.11
N ASN A 252 10.14 2.63 -18.89
CA ASN A 252 9.60 2.58 -20.26
C ASN A 252 10.42 1.64 -21.16
N ASP A 253 11.74 1.66 -21.06
CA ASP A 253 12.62 0.76 -21.80
C ASP A 253 12.44 -0.70 -21.38
N MET A 254 12.23 -0.97 -20.08
CA MET A 254 11.97 -2.32 -19.59
C MET A 254 10.62 -2.84 -20.10
N VAL A 255 9.56 -2.02 -20.08
CA VAL A 255 8.24 -2.40 -20.62
C VAL A 255 8.34 -2.74 -22.10
N LYS A 256 9.05 -1.92 -22.91
CA LYS A 256 9.31 -2.21 -24.32
C LYS A 256 10.10 -3.51 -24.52
N ARG A 257 11.16 -3.72 -23.74
CA ARG A 257 12.01 -4.92 -23.81
C ARG A 257 11.23 -6.19 -23.52
N TYR A 258 10.36 -6.17 -22.53
CA TYR A 258 9.55 -7.34 -22.13
C TYR A 258 8.26 -7.46 -22.95
N LYS A 259 7.96 -6.52 -23.84
CA LYS A 259 6.73 -6.47 -24.66
C LYS A 259 5.45 -6.55 -23.81
N LEU A 260 5.40 -5.75 -22.76
CA LEU A 260 4.29 -5.67 -21.79
C LEU A 260 3.21 -4.68 -22.27
#